data_3bae09edea44da2235d4d76826f67a51
#
_entry.id   3bae09edea44da2235d4d76826f67a51
#
_cell.length_a   1.000
_cell.length_b   1.000
_cell.length_c   1.000
_cell.angle_alpha   90.00
_cell.angle_beta   90.00
_cell.angle_gamma   90.00
#
_symmetry.space_group_name_H-M   'P 1'
#
loop_
_entity.id
_entity.type
_entity.pdbx_description
1 polymer ?
#
loop_
_entity_poly.entity_id
_entity_poly.type
_entity_poly.pdbx_seq_one_letter_code
_entity_poly.pdbx_strand_id
1 'polypeptide(L)'
;MHIFRCFDVMKKIISFGDSVMKGIVTGKNKEEQGRCRYEISKSGFATLCAAKLGIEFDNYGKFGNTVVKGVKDVSRHLKQIEDSNAALLEFGGNDCNFDWNSIAENPEIEHVPQTTPKQFSEAYKNLIDKVRETGCTPIILSLPPIDSSKFFSYVCSGFTREKRDNVLKWLGGCIYNIGNWHEMYNLELYKIAAAQGVRIIDITTCFLSRKNCPDLFCDDGMHPNEEGHRLISDAICSASLL
;
A
#
# COMPACT_ATOMS: atom_id res chain seq x y z
N MET A 1 -34.67 -15.95 -21.06
CA MET A 1 -33.83 -15.41 -22.15
C MET A 1 -32.57 -14.87 -21.48
N HIS A 2 -31.54 -15.73 -21.34
CA HIS A 2 -30.24 -15.32 -20.75
C HIS A 2 -29.49 -14.54 -21.81
N ILE A 3 -29.41 -13.24 -21.61
CA ILE A 3 -28.52 -12.36 -22.37
C ILE A 3 -27.11 -12.74 -21.95
N PHE A 4 -26.36 -13.42 -22.81
CA PHE A 4 -24.93 -13.55 -22.72
C PHE A 4 -24.36 -12.13 -22.68
N ARG A 5 -23.91 -11.65 -21.49
CA ARG A 5 -23.02 -10.50 -21.45
C ARG A 5 -21.78 -10.90 -22.23
N CYS A 6 -21.57 -10.27 -23.37
CA CYS A 6 -20.27 -10.25 -24.03
C CYS A 6 -19.20 -10.04 -22.96
N PHE A 7 -18.16 -10.86 -22.94
CA PHE A 7 -16.98 -10.62 -22.12
C PHE A 7 -16.41 -9.26 -22.56
N ASP A 8 -16.73 -8.22 -21.83
CA ASP A 8 -16.14 -6.92 -22.05
C ASP A 8 -14.63 -7.04 -21.77
N VAL A 9 -13.85 -6.95 -22.83
CA VAL A 9 -12.39 -6.92 -22.73
C VAL A 9 -12.03 -5.76 -21.81
N MET A 10 -11.27 -6.02 -20.74
CA MET A 10 -10.79 -4.98 -19.85
C MET A 10 -10.02 -3.94 -20.66
N LYS A 11 -10.46 -2.68 -20.62
CA LYS A 11 -9.88 -1.58 -21.40
C LYS A 11 -9.23 -0.54 -20.49
N LYS A 12 -9.78 -0.37 -19.29
CA LYS A 12 -9.38 0.69 -18.40
C LYS A 12 -9.44 0.26 -16.93
N ILE A 13 -8.37 0.55 -16.21
CA ILE A 13 -8.26 0.42 -14.75
C ILE A 13 -8.06 1.81 -14.17
N ILE A 14 -8.73 2.08 -13.05
CA ILE A 14 -8.44 3.21 -12.18
C ILE A 14 -7.87 2.69 -10.87
N SER A 15 -6.99 3.43 -10.22
CA SER A 15 -6.42 3.00 -8.95
C SER A 15 -6.36 4.11 -7.91
N PHE A 16 -6.58 3.75 -6.67
CA PHE A 16 -6.46 4.61 -5.49
C PHE A 16 -5.59 3.92 -4.46
N GLY A 17 -4.68 4.66 -3.85
CA GLY A 17 -3.74 4.10 -2.90
C GLY A 17 -2.79 5.14 -2.35
N ASP A 18 -1.73 4.65 -1.78
CA ASP A 18 -0.70 5.48 -1.16
C ASP A 18 0.54 5.67 -2.06
N SER A 19 1.71 5.79 -1.46
CA SER A 19 2.98 5.97 -2.16
C SER A 19 3.40 4.74 -2.95
N VAL A 20 3.02 3.53 -2.53
CA VAL A 20 3.30 2.29 -3.27
C VAL A 20 2.49 2.27 -4.56
N MET A 21 1.19 2.59 -4.49
CA MET A 21 0.34 2.75 -5.67
C MET A 21 0.89 3.83 -6.61
N LYS A 22 1.36 4.94 -6.06
CA LYS A 22 1.93 6.05 -6.84
C LYS A 22 3.23 5.66 -7.57
N GLY A 23 3.89 4.59 -7.15
CA GLY A 23 5.18 4.16 -7.71
C GLY A 23 6.36 4.94 -7.13
N ILE A 24 6.31 5.29 -5.85
CA ILE A 24 7.40 6.00 -5.16
C ILE A 24 8.57 5.04 -4.92
N VAL A 25 9.77 5.53 -5.22
CA VAL A 25 11.05 4.88 -4.89
C VAL A 25 11.98 5.90 -4.24
N THR A 26 13.03 5.44 -3.58
CA THR A 26 14.08 6.34 -3.11
C THR A 26 15.05 6.65 -4.23
N GLY A 27 15.30 7.95 -4.47
CA GLY A 27 16.29 8.42 -5.45
C GLY A 27 17.72 8.07 -5.01
N LYS A 28 18.64 8.09 -5.99
CA LYS A 28 20.06 7.75 -5.77
C LYS A 28 20.80 8.75 -4.87
N ASN A 29 20.31 9.99 -4.77
CA ASN A 29 20.93 11.05 -3.98
C ASN A 29 20.24 11.16 -2.61
N LYS A 30 21.01 11.04 -1.53
CA LYS A 30 20.51 11.32 -0.17
C LYS A 30 20.49 12.83 0.08
N GLU A 31 19.48 13.30 0.83
CA GLU A 31 19.49 14.69 1.32
C GLU A 31 20.58 14.90 2.38
N GLU A 32 20.95 16.17 2.65
CA GLU A 32 22.07 16.55 3.55
C GLU A 32 21.99 15.94 4.98
N GLN A 33 20.84 15.43 5.40
CA GLN A 33 20.64 14.78 6.70
C GLN A 33 20.53 13.25 6.62
N GLY A 34 20.94 12.62 5.51
CA GLY A 34 20.88 11.17 5.32
C GLY A 34 19.45 10.62 5.05
N ARG A 35 18.45 11.51 4.91
CA ARG A 35 17.08 11.12 4.54
C ARG A 35 17.00 10.70 3.07
N CYS A 36 16.12 9.76 2.79
CA CYS A 36 15.86 9.35 1.41
C CYS A 36 15.14 10.47 0.66
N ARG A 37 15.67 10.83 -0.52
CA ARG A 37 14.91 11.64 -1.47
C ARG A 37 13.95 10.71 -2.22
N TYR A 38 12.68 11.08 -2.29
CA TYR A 38 11.67 10.30 -2.99
C TYR A 38 11.44 10.81 -4.40
N GLU A 39 11.23 9.88 -5.32
CA GLU A 39 10.88 10.17 -6.71
C GLU A 39 9.83 9.17 -7.22
N ILE A 40 9.09 9.56 -8.27
CA ILE A 40 8.16 8.65 -8.93
C ILE A 40 8.95 7.82 -9.94
N SER A 41 8.96 6.50 -9.77
CA SER A 41 9.62 5.60 -10.70
C SER A 41 8.91 5.58 -12.04
N LYS A 42 9.69 5.63 -13.13
CA LYS A 42 9.20 5.37 -14.49
C LYS A 42 8.79 3.91 -14.69
N SER A 43 9.25 3.02 -13.81
CA SER A 43 8.96 1.59 -13.77
C SER A 43 8.00 1.23 -12.61
N GLY A 44 7.18 2.18 -12.14
CA GLY A 44 6.12 1.90 -11.16
C GLY A 44 5.17 0.84 -11.70
N PHE A 45 4.66 -0.04 -10.82
CA PHE A 45 3.89 -1.21 -11.25
C PHE A 45 2.65 -0.86 -12.09
N ALA A 46 1.98 0.26 -11.82
CA ALA A 46 0.84 0.74 -12.60
C ALA A 46 1.21 1.00 -14.07
N THR A 47 2.35 1.68 -14.30
CA THR A 47 2.90 1.92 -15.64
C THR A 47 3.26 0.62 -16.34
N LEU A 48 3.87 -0.32 -15.61
CA LEU A 48 4.23 -1.64 -16.16
C LEU A 48 3.00 -2.46 -16.50
N CYS A 49 1.95 -2.44 -15.65
CA CYS A 49 0.68 -3.12 -15.93
C CYS A 49 0.00 -2.55 -17.18
N ALA A 50 -0.09 -1.22 -17.31
CA ALA A 50 -0.65 -0.57 -18.49
C ALA A 50 0.03 -1.05 -19.77
N ALA A 51 1.37 -1.06 -19.78
CA ALA A 51 2.15 -1.49 -20.93
C ALA A 51 1.99 -3.00 -21.23
N LYS A 52 2.01 -3.87 -20.21
CA LYS A 52 1.90 -5.33 -20.40
C LYS A 52 0.51 -5.78 -20.83
N LEU A 53 -0.53 -5.14 -20.31
CA LEU A 53 -1.92 -5.50 -20.60
C LEU A 53 -2.50 -4.75 -21.80
N GLY A 54 -1.83 -3.70 -22.28
CA GLY A 54 -2.32 -2.86 -23.39
C GLY A 54 -3.59 -2.09 -23.02
N ILE A 55 -3.73 -1.63 -21.77
CA ILE A 55 -4.91 -0.97 -21.22
C ILE A 55 -4.60 0.46 -20.77
N GLU A 56 -5.63 1.28 -20.64
CA GLU A 56 -5.54 2.54 -19.91
C GLU A 56 -5.46 2.27 -18.40
N PHE A 57 -4.58 2.99 -17.71
CA PHE A 57 -4.40 2.87 -16.27
C PHE A 57 -4.31 4.25 -15.61
N ASP A 58 -5.42 4.71 -15.02
CA ASP A 58 -5.49 5.97 -14.30
C ASP A 58 -5.03 5.78 -12.85
N ASN A 59 -3.89 6.34 -12.49
CA ASN A 59 -3.30 6.18 -11.17
C ASN A 59 -3.48 7.43 -10.30
N TYR A 60 -4.32 7.33 -9.28
CA TYR A 60 -4.59 8.36 -8.26
C TYR A 60 -3.89 8.08 -6.92
N GLY A 61 -2.84 7.27 -6.89
CA GLY A 61 -1.99 7.05 -5.72
C GLY A 61 -1.36 8.36 -5.23
N LYS A 62 -1.31 8.54 -3.90
CA LYS A 62 -0.78 9.76 -3.26
C LYS A 62 0.17 9.42 -2.13
N PHE A 63 1.31 10.11 -2.07
CA PHE A 63 2.27 9.97 -0.99
C PHE A 63 1.61 10.22 0.38
N GLY A 64 1.82 9.33 1.36
CA GLY A 64 1.29 9.48 2.72
C GLY A 64 -0.23 9.35 2.85
N ASN A 65 -0.90 8.75 1.85
CA ASN A 65 -2.34 8.58 1.86
C ASN A 65 -2.76 7.44 2.80
N THR A 66 -3.91 7.61 3.46
CA THR A 66 -4.58 6.58 4.27
C THR A 66 -5.92 6.22 3.64
N VAL A 67 -6.51 5.10 4.03
CA VAL A 67 -7.84 4.70 3.53
C VAL A 67 -8.91 5.76 3.79
N VAL A 68 -8.85 6.45 4.94
CA VAL A 68 -9.79 7.53 5.29
C VAL A 68 -9.70 8.70 4.31
N LYS A 69 -8.48 9.06 3.88
CA LYS A 69 -8.26 10.05 2.82
C LYS A 69 -8.68 9.49 1.45
N GLY A 70 -8.42 8.20 1.22
CA GLY A 70 -8.82 7.46 0.02
C GLY A 70 -10.32 7.50 -0.25
N VAL A 71 -11.17 7.38 0.78
CA VAL A 71 -12.62 7.54 0.67
C VAL A 71 -12.99 8.91 0.09
N LYS A 72 -12.31 9.98 0.51
CA LYS A 72 -12.52 11.33 -0.01
C LYS A 72 -12.05 11.45 -1.47
N ASP A 73 -10.94 10.79 -1.79
CA ASP A 73 -10.39 10.80 -3.16
C ASP A 73 -11.33 10.07 -4.12
N VAL A 74 -11.83 8.89 -3.77
CA VAL A 74 -12.84 8.16 -4.55
C VAL A 74 -14.09 9.03 -4.76
N SER A 75 -14.59 9.69 -3.71
CA SER A 75 -15.76 10.56 -3.83
C SER A 75 -15.59 11.76 -4.80
N ARG A 76 -14.35 12.15 -5.10
CA ARG A 76 -14.06 13.21 -6.08
C ARG A 76 -13.90 12.72 -7.52
N HIS A 77 -13.81 11.41 -7.71
CA HIS A 77 -13.51 10.80 -9.01
C HIS A 77 -14.57 9.79 -9.46
N LEU A 78 -15.81 9.92 -8.94
CA LEU A 78 -16.89 8.96 -9.24
C LEU A 78 -17.15 8.80 -10.75
N LYS A 79 -17.05 9.88 -11.53
CA LYS A 79 -17.22 9.82 -12.98
C LYS A 79 -16.11 9.01 -13.66
N GLN A 80 -14.85 9.21 -13.27
CA GLN A 80 -13.71 8.45 -13.81
C GLN A 80 -13.79 6.98 -13.41
N ILE A 81 -14.32 6.68 -12.21
CA ILE A 81 -14.54 5.32 -11.74
C ILE A 81 -15.65 4.65 -12.57
N GLU A 82 -16.76 5.33 -12.81
CA GLU A 82 -17.85 4.85 -13.67
C GLU A 82 -17.38 4.49 -15.08
N ASP A 83 -16.43 5.29 -15.62
CA ASP A 83 -15.85 5.07 -16.94
C ASP A 83 -14.75 3.97 -16.97
N SER A 84 -14.53 3.26 -15.84
CA SER A 84 -13.48 2.24 -15.68
C SER A 84 -14.06 0.85 -15.46
N ASN A 85 -13.35 -0.20 -15.93
CA ASN A 85 -13.80 -1.58 -15.73
C ASN A 85 -13.54 -2.07 -14.31
N ALA A 86 -12.40 -1.69 -13.72
CA ALA A 86 -12.02 -2.07 -12.37
C ALA A 86 -11.30 -0.92 -11.64
N ALA A 87 -11.46 -0.88 -10.32
CA ALA A 87 -10.74 0.01 -9.42
C ALA A 87 -9.83 -0.80 -8.51
N LEU A 88 -8.51 -0.61 -8.63
CA LEU A 88 -7.53 -1.19 -7.71
C LEU A 88 -7.39 -0.31 -6.47
N LEU A 89 -7.50 -0.93 -5.29
CA LEU A 89 -7.47 -0.27 -3.99
C LEU A 89 -6.29 -0.81 -3.18
N GLU A 90 -5.32 0.06 -2.85
CA GLU A 90 -4.11 -0.28 -2.10
C GLU A 90 -3.90 0.74 -0.98
N PHE A 91 -4.26 0.38 0.24
CA PHE A 91 -4.11 1.18 1.46
C PHE A 91 -3.78 0.28 2.63
N GLY A 92 -3.02 0.78 3.60
CA GLY A 92 -2.68 0.08 4.82
C GLY A 92 -1.32 0.47 5.38
N GLY A 93 -0.32 0.67 4.52
CA GLY A 93 1.04 1.00 4.94
C GLY A 93 1.13 2.29 5.75
N ASN A 94 0.40 3.34 5.35
CA ASN A 94 0.33 4.57 6.14
C ASN A 94 -0.69 4.47 7.28
N ASP A 95 -1.75 3.69 7.11
CA ASP A 95 -2.79 3.51 8.12
C ASP A 95 -2.23 2.91 9.41
N CYS A 96 -1.37 1.89 9.29
CA CYS A 96 -0.73 1.22 10.42
C CYS A 96 0.45 2.00 11.02
N ASN A 97 0.89 3.10 10.38
CA ASN A 97 2.07 3.84 10.82
C ASN A 97 1.78 4.70 12.06
N PHE A 98 2.84 4.95 12.85
CA PHE A 98 2.79 5.73 14.08
C PHE A 98 3.52 7.06 13.96
N ASP A 99 3.33 7.95 14.93
CA ASP A 99 4.20 9.10 15.15
C ASP A 99 5.46 8.68 15.92
N TRP A 100 6.49 8.32 15.17
CA TRP A 100 7.76 7.85 15.73
C TRP A 100 8.50 8.90 16.55
N ASN A 101 8.29 10.19 16.27
CA ASN A 101 8.86 11.25 17.09
C ASN A 101 8.19 11.27 18.47
N SER A 102 6.87 11.19 18.52
CA SER A 102 6.13 11.11 19.78
C SER A 102 6.51 9.89 20.61
N ILE A 103 6.69 8.72 19.97
CA ILE A 103 7.17 7.50 20.64
C ILE A 103 8.58 7.70 21.20
N ALA A 104 9.48 8.31 20.42
CA ALA A 104 10.85 8.56 20.84
C ALA A 104 10.95 9.53 22.01
N GLU A 105 10.01 10.49 22.12
CA GLU A 105 9.95 11.44 23.26
C GLU A 105 9.32 10.80 24.50
N ASN A 106 8.26 10.01 24.36
CA ASN A 106 7.44 9.49 25.46
C ASN A 106 7.03 8.03 25.25
N PRO A 107 7.93 7.06 25.37
CA PRO A 107 7.64 5.64 25.06
C PRO A 107 6.67 4.97 26.02
N GLU A 108 6.36 5.60 27.16
CA GLU A 108 5.52 5.02 28.22
C GLU A 108 4.02 5.34 28.07
N ILE A 109 3.68 6.31 27.20
CA ILE A 109 2.26 6.63 26.96
C ILE A 109 1.69 5.73 25.85
N GLU A 110 0.37 5.68 25.78
CA GLU A 110 -0.30 4.99 24.69
C GLU A 110 -0.10 5.75 23.37
N HIS A 111 0.31 5.03 22.33
CA HIS A 111 0.42 5.54 20.96
C HIS A 111 -0.53 4.78 20.06
N VAL A 112 -1.28 5.51 19.26
CA VAL A 112 -2.24 4.94 18.31
C VAL A 112 -1.72 5.12 16.88
N PRO A 113 -2.00 4.17 15.96
CA PRO A 113 -1.65 4.31 14.55
C PRO A 113 -2.47 5.44 13.90
N GLN A 114 -2.05 5.89 12.71
CA GLN A 114 -2.75 6.94 11.97
C GLN A 114 -4.22 6.62 11.72
N THR A 115 -4.54 5.35 11.51
CA THR A 115 -5.91 4.84 11.38
C THR A 115 -6.01 3.59 12.24
N THR A 116 -6.83 3.59 13.28
CA THR A 116 -6.99 2.39 14.12
C THR A 116 -7.58 1.22 13.32
N PRO A 117 -7.35 -0.06 13.71
CA PRO A 117 -7.86 -1.22 12.98
C PRO A 117 -9.37 -1.17 12.73
N LYS A 118 -10.13 -0.68 13.69
CA LYS A 118 -11.58 -0.50 13.56
C LYS A 118 -11.93 0.55 12.49
N GLN A 119 -11.32 1.73 12.57
CA GLN A 119 -11.52 2.80 11.59
C GLN A 119 -11.08 2.37 10.20
N PHE A 120 -9.97 1.61 10.11
CA PHE A 120 -9.45 1.06 8.86
C PHE A 120 -10.49 0.15 8.19
N SER A 121 -11.03 -0.82 8.93
CA SER A 121 -12.04 -1.74 8.42
C SER A 121 -13.32 -1.02 7.98
N GLU A 122 -13.83 -0.08 8.79
CA GLU A 122 -15.02 0.72 8.46
C GLU A 122 -14.79 1.61 7.21
N ALA A 123 -13.65 2.28 7.13
CA ALA A 123 -13.33 3.15 5.99
C ALA A 123 -13.12 2.34 4.71
N TYR A 124 -12.48 1.16 4.81
CA TYR A 124 -12.26 0.31 3.63
C TYR A 124 -13.57 -0.25 3.07
N LYS A 125 -14.52 -0.66 3.92
CA LYS A 125 -15.87 -1.06 3.50
C LYS A 125 -16.58 0.07 2.76
N ASN A 126 -16.56 1.28 3.32
CA ASN A 126 -17.14 2.46 2.67
C ASN A 126 -16.47 2.76 1.31
N LEU A 127 -15.14 2.60 1.23
CA LEU A 127 -14.40 2.74 -0.02
C LEU A 127 -14.89 1.79 -1.10
N ILE A 128 -15.06 0.50 -0.74
CA ILE A 128 -15.58 -0.56 -1.62
C ILE A 128 -16.99 -0.22 -2.10
N ASP A 129 -17.87 0.16 -1.17
CA ASP A 129 -19.27 0.47 -1.49
C ASP A 129 -19.37 1.65 -2.47
N LYS A 130 -18.60 2.71 -2.26
CA LYS A 130 -18.55 3.86 -3.19
C LYS A 130 -18.11 3.48 -4.60
N VAL A 131 -17.15 2.57 -4.73
CA VAL A 131 -16.73 2.07 -6.04
C VAL A 131 -17.86 1.24 -6.68
N ARG A 132 -18.51 0.36 -5.91
CA ARG A 132 -19.62 -0.46 -6.41
C ARG A 132 -20.82 0.37 -6.86
N GLU A 133 -21.13 1.45 -6.16
CA GLU A 133 -22.23 2.36 -6.51
C GLU A 133 -22.09 2.96 -7.91
N THR A 134 -20.87 3.06 -8.44
CA THR A 134 -20.62 3.51 -9.82
C THR A 134 -20.77 2.40 -10.88
N GLY A 135 -20.96 1.15 -10.47
CA GLY A 135 -20.97 -0.02 -11.36
C GLY A 135 -19.56 -0.57 -11.65
N CYS A 136 -18.49 0.08 -11.18
CA CYS A 136 -17.11 -0.39 -11.34
C CYS A 136 -16.80 -1.55 -10.37
N THR A 137 -15.93 -2.45 -10.77
CA THR A 137 -15.52 -3.61 -9.97
C THR A 137 -14.37 -3.23 -9.03
N PRO A 138 -14.54 -3.20 -7.70
CA PRO A 138 -13.45 -2.98 -6.77
C PRO A 138 -12.57 -4.24 -6.66
N ILE A 139 -11.26 -4.05 -6.64
CA ILE A 139 -10.25 -5.09 -6.44
C ILE A 139 -9.25 -4.57 -5.40
N ILE A 140 -9.03 -5.32 -4.34
CA ILE A 140 -8.05 -5.00 -3.30
C ILE A 140 -6.68 -5.53 -3.73
N LEU A 141 -5.62 -4.78 -3.49
CA LEU A 141 -4.26 -5.32 -3.45
C LEU A 141 -3.89 -5.57 -1.99
N SER A 142 -3.30 -6.73 -1.70
CA SER A 142 -2.63 -6.93 -0.42
C SER A 142 -1.42 -6.00 -0.30
N LEU A 143 -0.80 -5.90 0.87
CA LEU A 143 0.34 -5.00 1.07
C LEU A 143 1.65 -5.73 0.74
N PRO A 144 2.64 -5.06 0.11
CA PRO A 144 3.99 -5.57 0.11
C PRO A 144 4.48 -5.63 1.57
N PRO A 145 5.27 -6.62 1.98
CA PRO A 145 5.77 -6.68 3.35
C PRO A 145 6.70 -5.48 3.64
N ILE A 146 7.09 -5.30 4.90
CA ILE A 146 8.02 -4.25 5.33
C ILE A 146 9.33 -4.88 5.80
N ASP A 147 10.48 -4.31 5.42
CA ASP A 147 11.76 -4.64 6.02
C ASP A 147 11.91 -3.89 7.36
N SER A 148 11.61 -4.56 8.45
CA SER A 148 11.63 -3.97 9.80
C SER A 148 12.99 -3.38 10.17
N SER A 149 14.10 -3.96 9.71
CA SER A 149 15.45 -3.48 10.04
C SER A 149 15.79 -2.19 9.32
N LYS A 150 15.51 -2.13 8.02
CA LYS A 150 15.68 -0.90 7.23
C LYS A 150 14.73 0.18 7.74
N PHE A 151 13.47 -0.15 7.96
CA PHE A 151 12.46 0.80 8.43
C PHE A 151 12.78 1.37 9.81
N PHE A 152 13.19 0.53 10.78
CA PHE A 152 13.65 1.00 12.08
C PHE A 152 14.84 1.96 11.95
N SER A 153 15.79 1.61 11.10
CA SER A 153 16.95 2.48 10.84
C SER A 153 16.54 3.81 10.21
N TYR A 154 15.57 3.78 9.30
CA TYR A 154 15.03 4.96 8.64
C TYR A 154 14.30 5.90 9.61
N VAL A 155 13.35 5.38 10.39
CA VAL A 155 12.56 6.21 11.33
C VAL A 155 13.42 6.75 12.47
N CYS A 156 14.45 6.04 12.87
CA CYS A 156 15.41 6.49 13.88
C CYS A 156 16.57 7.33 13.29
N SER A 157 16.55 7.62 11.99
CA SER A 157 17.56 8.46 11.36
C SER A 157 17.52 9.88 11.97
N GLY A 158 18.65 10.34 12.47
CA GLY A 158 18.75 11.63 13.16
C GLY A 158 18.30 11.64 14.63
N PHE A 159 17.84 10.51 15.17
CA PHE A 159 17.55 10.37 16.60
C PHE A 159 18.85 10.23 17.42
N THR A 160 18.85 10.79 18.63
CA THR A 160 19.88 10.48 19.63
C THR A 160 19.79 9.00 20.01
N ARG A 161 20.86 8.48 20.64
CA ARG A 161 20.86 7.11 21.17
C ARG A 161 19.68 6.88 22.11
N GLU A 162 19.42 7.80 23.03
CA GLU A 162 18.31 7.71 23.99
C GLU A 162 16.95 7.59 23.28
N LYS A 163 16.67 8.45 22.29
CA LYS A 163 15.44 8.40 21.52
C LYS A 163 15.28 7.09 20.76
N ARG A 164 16.38 6.57 20.20
CA ARG A 164 16.39 5.27 19.53
C ARG A 164 16.10 4.13 20.51
N ASP A 165 16.70 4.17 21.70
CA ASP A 165 16.48 3.19 22.78
C ASP A 165 15.02 3.26 23.26
N ASN A 166 14.41 4.45 23.32
CA ASN A 166 12.99 4.65 23.65
C ASN A 166 12.07 4.00 22.61
N VAL A 167 12.34 4.19 21.31
CA VAL A 167 11.56 3.49 20.25
C VAL A 167 11.70 1.97 20.39
N LEU A 168 12.90 1.46 20.61
CA LEU A 168 13.13 0.04 20.80
C LEU A 168 12.41 -0.49 22.04
N LYS A 169 12.40 0.27 23.14
CA LYS A 169 11.66 -0.05 24.37
C LYS A 169 10.17 -0.14 24.11
N TRP A 170 9.59 0.83 23.42
CA TRP A 170 8.18 0.83 23.04
C TRP A 170 7.83 -0.38 22.17
N LEU A 171 8.74 -0.80 21.28
CA LEU A 171 8.63 -2.03 20.48
C LEU A 171 8.83 -3.31 21.29
N GLY A 172 8.95 -3.24 22.62
CA GLY A 172 9.18 -4.41 23.48
C GLY A 172 10.56 -5.07 23.27
N GLY A 173 11.56 -4.29 22.82
CA GLY A 173 12.91 -4.77 22.54
C GLY A 173 13.04 -5.52 21.20
N CYS A 174 11.99 -5.57 20.38
CA CYS A 174 11.97 -6.37 19.15
C CYS A 174 11.54 -5.52 17.94
N ILE A 175 12.49 -5.21 17.06
CA ILE A 175 12.22 -4.42 15.85
C ILE A 175 11.25 -5.10 14.87
N TYR A 176 11.17 -6.44 14.90
CA TYR A 176 10.24 -7.20 14.04
C TYR A 176 8.76 -6.96 14.36
N ASN A 177 8.45 -6.36 15.54
CA ASN A 177 7.09 -5.95 15.86
C ASN A 177 6.55 -4.89 14.90
N ILE A 178 7.41 -4.13 14.22
CA ILE A 178 7.03 -3.24 13.10
C ILE A 178 6.37 -4.04 11.98
N GLY A 179 7.02 -5.11 11.52
CA GLY A 179 6.48 -5.97 10.47
C GLY A 179 5.22 -6.71 10.92
N ASN A 180 5.20 -7.23 12.15
CA ASN A 180 4.02 -7.90 12.72
C ASN A 180 2.80 -6.96 12.74
N TRP A 181 3.01 -5.72 13.14
CA TRP A 181 1.96 -4.70 13.17
C TRP A 181 1.45 -4.37 11.76
N HIS A 182 2.33 -4.21 10.81
CA HIS A 182 1.98 -4.00 9.41
C HIS A 182 1.19 -5.18 8.85
N GLU A 183 1.62 -6.41 9.14
CA GLU A 183 0.93 -7.62 8.68
C GLU A 183 -0.48 -7.78 9.29
N MET A 184 -0.74 -7.25 10.49
CA MET A 184 -2.09 -7.22 11.04
C MET A 184 -3.07 -6.45 10.13
N TYR A 185 -2.64 -5.33 9.54
CA TYR A 185 -3.45 -4.58 8.58
C TYR A 185 -3.60 -5.33 7.26
N ASN A 186 -2.54 -5.98 6.81
CA ASN A 186 -2.59 -6.84 5.63
C ASN A 186 -3.61 -7.99 5.80
N LEU A 187 -3.59 -8.69 6.94
CA LEU A 187 -4.56 -9.74 7.26
C LEU A 187 -5.99 -9.19 7.37
N GLU A 188 -6.16 -7.95 7.85
CA GLU A 188 -7.48 -7.32 7.88
C GLU A 188 -8.03 -7.09 6.46
N LEU A 189 -7.20 -6.79 5.46
CA LEU A 189 -7.62 -6.70 4.05
C LEU A 189 -8.22 -8.02 3.55
N TYR A 190 -7.62 -9.17 3.89
CA TYR A 190 -8.18 -10.47 3.52
C TYR A 190 -9.53 -10.74 4.19
N LYS A 191 -9.69 -10.34 5.46
CA LYS A 191 -10.98 -10.45 6.16
C LYS A 191 -12.05 -9.55 5.52
N ILE A 192 -11.68 -8.31 5.18
CA ILE A 192 -12.57 -7.36 4.50
C ILE A 192 -12.96 -7.92 3.14
N ALA A 193 -11.99 -8.40 2.36
CA ALA A 193 -12.23 -8.99 1.04
C ALA A 193 -13.23 -10.15 1.13
N ALA A 194 -13.03 -11.08 2.05
CA ALA A 194 -13.92 -12.22 2.28
C ALA A 194 -15.32 -11.77 2.73
N ALA A 195 -15.41 -10.84 3.69
CA ALA A 195 -16.69 -10.37 4.23
C ALA A 195 -17.50 -9.56 3.21
N GLN A 196 -16.83 -8.83 2.31
CA GLN A 196 -17.45 -7.99 1.29
C GLN A 196 -17.62 -8.73 -0.05
N GLY A 197 -17.12 -9.97 -0.19
CA GLY A 197 -17.13 -10.68 -1.47
C GLY A 197 -16.38 -9.89 -2.57
N VAL A 198 -15.26 -9.25 -2.19
CA VAL A 198 -14.38 -8.50 -3.08
C VAL A 198 -13.14 -9.33 -3.37
N ARG A 199 -12.70 -9.30 -4.59
CA ARG A 199 -11.46 -9.94 -4.97
C ARG A 199 -10.27 -9.22 -4.34
N ILE A 200 -9.31 -10.00 -3.83
CA ILE A 200 -7.99 -9.52 -3.41
C ILE A 200 -6.92 -10.16 -4.29
N ILE A 201 -5.99 -9.35 -4.78
CA ILE A 201 -4.78 -9.82 -5.46
C ILE A 201 -3.66 -9.86 -4.44
N ASP A 202 -3.13 -11.04 -4.20
CA ASP A 202 -2.03 -11.26 -3.27
C ASP A 202 -0.70 -10.83 -3.91
N ILE A 203 -0.22 -9.67 -3.51
CA ILE A 203 1.13 -9.20 -3.85
C ILE A 203 2.13 -9.47 -2.71
N THR A 204 1.66 -9.80 -1.50
CA THR A 204 2.51 -10.09 -0.33
C THR A 204 3.34 -11.34 -0.54
N THR A 205 2.70 -12.43 -0.94
CA THR A 205 3.36 -13.74 -1.14
C THR A 205 4.46 -13.67 -2.20
N CYS A 206 4.32 -12.79 -3.21
CA CYS A 206 5.34 -12.59 -4.24
C CYS A 206 6.69 -12.16 -3.65
N PHE A 207 6.69 -11.34 -2.60
CA PHE A 207 7.88 -10.92 -1.88
C PHE A 207 8.36 -11.99 -0.92
N LEU A 208 7.47 -12.50 -0.07
CA LEU A 208 7.82 -13.45 1.00
C LEU A 208 8.38 -14.79 0.48
N SER A 209 8.00 -15.18 -0.73
CA SER A 209 8.54 -16.38 -1.38
C SER A 209 9.99 -16.22 -1.87
N ARG A 210 10.56 -15.01 -1.82
CA ARG A 210 11.91 -14.71 -2.29
C ARG A 210 12.90 -14.75 -1.14
N LYS A 211 14.02 -15.50 -1.29
CA LYS A 211 15.10 -15.51 -0.30
C LYS A 211 15.78 -14.16 -0.13
N ASN A 212 15.76 -13.33 -1.18
CA ASN A 212 16.32 -11.99 -1.20
C ASN A 212 15.24 -10.90 -1.03
N CYS A 213 14.15 -11.21 -0.32
CA CYS A 213 13.05 -10.26 -0.09
C CYS A 213 13.53 -8.86 0.38
N PRO A 214 14.51 -8.72 1.29
CA PRO A 214 15.03 -7.42 1.70
C PRO A 214 15.60 -6.57 0.56
N ASP A 215 16.13 -7.21 -0.50
CA ASP A 215 16.72 -6.53 -1.65
C ASP A 215 15.66 -5.91 -2.60
N LEU A 216 14.38 -6.24 -2.38
CA LEU A 216 13.25 -5.73 -3.17
C LEU A 216 12.70 -4.40 -2.64
N PHE A 217 13.26 -3.90 -1.54
CA PHE A 217 12.87 -2.64 -0.90
C PHE A 217 13.95 -1.58 -1.02
N CYS A 218 13.52 -0.33 -1.09
CA CYS A 218 14.36 0.84 -0.94
C CYS A 218 15.04 0.89 0.44
N ASP A 219 15.93 1.85 0.65
CA ASP A 219 16.69 2.03 1.91
C ASP A 219 15.79 2.32 3.12
N ASP A 220 14.58 2.81 2.90
CA ASP A 220 13.59 3.08 3.95
C ASP A 220 12.85 1.81 4.44
N GLY A 221 13.00 0.69 3.76
CA GLY A 221 12.40 -0.58 4.13
C GLY A 221 10.90 -0.72 3.93
N MET A 222 10.22 0.33 3.40
CA MET A 222 8.78 0.32 3.18
C MET A 222 8.39 0.40 1.71
N HIS A 223 9.10 1.18 0.91
CA HIS A 223 8.80 1.31 -0.50
C HIS A 223 9.48 0.19 -1.31
N PRO A 224 8.71 -0.56 -2.13
CA PRO A 224 9.32 -1.44 -3.12
C PRO A 224 10.25 -0.64 -4.04
N ASN A 225 11.41 -1.17 -4.35
CA ASN A 225 12.26 -0.61 -5.38
C ASN A 225 11.78 -1.00 -6.79
N GLU A 226 12.53 -0.66 -7.84
CA GLU A 226 12.10 -0.96 -9.21
C GLU A 226 11.88 -2.47 -9.47
N GLU A 227 12.67 -3.34 -8.82
CA GLU A 227 12.50 -4.79 -8.91
C GLU A 227 11.23 -5.24 -8.17
N GLY A 228 10.99 -4.67 -6.98
CA GLY A 228 9.75 -4.87 -6.23
C GLY A 228 8.52 -4.43 -7.03
N HIS A 229 8.58 -3.28 -7.71
CA HIS A 229 7.50 -2.84 -8.59
C HIS A 229 7.28 -3.77 -9.78
N ARG A 230 8.34 -4.33 -10.38
CA ARG A 230 8.19 -5.35 -11.43
C ARG A 230 7.48 -6.59 -10.91
N LEU A 231 7.85 -7.05 -9.72
CA LEU A 231 7.22 -8.21 -9.08
C LEU A 231 5.71 -7.98 -8.83
N ILE A 232 5.33 -6.80 -8.31
CA ILE A 232 3.91 -6.43 -8.15
C ILE A 232 3.18 -6.44 -9.49
N SER A 233 3.79 -5.84 -10.52
CA SER A 233 3.19 -5.84 -11.87
C SER A 233 2.98 -7.24 -12.41
N ASP A 234 3.93 -8.16 -12.22
CA ASP A 234 3.82 -9.55 -12.67
C ASP A 234 2.67 -10.27 -11.96
N ALA A 235 2.52 -10.05 -10.64
CA ALA A 235 1.43 -10.62 -9.85
C ALA A 235 0.06 -10.12 -10.34
N ILE A 236 -0.08 -8.81 -10.56
CA ILE A 236 -1.33 -8.21 -11.04
C ILE A 236 -1.67 -8.72 -12.45
N CYS A 237 -0.70 -8.75 -13.36
CA CYS A 237 -0.92 -9.20 -14.75
C CYS A 237 -1.21 -10.70 -14.84
N SER A 238 -0.68 -11.52 -13.91
CA SER A 238 -0.94 -12.96 -13.84
C SER A 238 -2.29 -13.29 -13.20
N ALA A 239 -2.80 -12.39 -12.39
CA ALA A 239 -4.13 -12.53 -11.84
C ALA A 239 -5.13 -12.24 -12.97
N SER A 240 -6.03 -13.22 -13.31
CA SER A 240 -7.12 -12.94 -14.25
C SER A 240 -7.94 -11.79 -13.68
N LEU A 241 -7.89 -10.60 -14.26
CA LEU A 241 -8.57 -9.41 -13.73
C LEU A 241 -10.09 -9.40 -13.96
N LEU A 242 -10.60 -10.42 -14.64
CA LEU A 242 -12.03 -10.65 -14.93
C LEU A 242 -12.49 -12.00 -14.37
#